data_a9a72703fb6772636aa4f105f7c66d25
#
_entry.id   a9a72703fb6772636aa4f105f7c66d25
#
_cell.length_a   1.000
_cell.length_b   1.000
_cell.length_c   1.000
_cell.angle_alpha   90.00
_cell.angle_beta   90.00
_cell.angle_gamma   90.00
#
_symmetry.space_group_name_H-M   'P 1'
#
loop_
_entity.id
_entity.type
_entity.pdbx_description
1 polymer ?
#
loop_
_entity_poly.entity_id
_entity_poly.type
_entity_poly.pdbx_seq_one_letter_code
_entity_poly.pdbx_strand_id
1 'polypeptide(L)'
;MARFMAFFDPQANPDLASQPLSALYALASGGWWGLGLGAGKQKWGGLKDGAHTDFVFAVLGEELGLFGVLLVIGLFALLMRSGFQVALKSDQLFNRIAASGVTAWFLLQAIVNIMVVMNLLPVLGVPLPFISSGGSALMANLLAVAVLLACARDTPDARAYLESRRRGAGPRMTSVLAAGGNS
;
A
#
# COMPACT_ATOMS: atom_id res chain seq x y z
N MET A 1 -4.13 21.05 -15.62
CA MET A 1 -3.22 21.92 -16.43
C MET A 1 -2.32 22.77 -15.54
N ALA A 2 -2.83 23.51 -14.53
CA ALA A 2 -2.03 24.39 -13.69
C ALA A 2 -0.85 23.69 -12.95
N ARG A 3 -1.06 22.48 -12.40
CA ARG A 3 -0.01 21.70 -11.71
C ARG A 3 1.12 21.25 -12.66
N PHE A 4 0.79 20.97 -13.93
CA PHE A 4 1.77 20.64 -14.97
C PHE A 4 2.61 21.87 -15.35
N MET A 5 1.97 23.05 -15.50
CA MET A 5 2.69 24.30 -15.78
C MET A 5 3.59 24.70 -14.64
N ALA A 6 3.15 24.58 -13.38
CA ALA A 6 3.98 24.88 -12.21
C ALA A 6 5.22 23.97 -12.08
N PHE A 7 5.20 22.78 -12.65
CA PHE A 7 6.37 21.90 -12.68
C PHE A 7 7.45 22.38 -13.67
N PHE A 8 7.04 22.89 -14.85
CA PHE A 8 7.97 23.39 -15.87
C PHE A 8 8.34 24.86 -15.67
N ASP A 9 7.44 25.66 -15.09
CA ASP A 9 7.67 27.06 -14.75
C ASP A 9 7.23 27.34 -13.31
N PRO A 10 8.13 27.14 -12.32
CA PRO A 10 7.86 27.37 -10.91
C PRO A 10 7.52 28.82 -10.57
N GLN A 11 7.94 29.79 -11.40
CA GLN A 11 7.70 31.20 -11.15
C GLN A 11 6.27 31.63 -11.50
N ALA A 12 5.62 30.94 -12.43
CA ALA A 12 4.25 31.22 -12.82
C ALA A 12 3.21 30.91 -11.72
N ASN A 13 3.50 29.93 -10.83
CA ASN A 13 2.62 29.55 -9.72
C ASN A 13 3.43 29.11 -8.50
N PRO A 14 3.97 30.06 -7.71
CA PRO A 14 4.88 29.77 -6.60
C PRO A 14 4.24 28.91 -5.51
N ASP A 15 2.94 29.04 -5.26
CA ASP A 15 2.22 28.23 -4.25
C ASP A 15 2.15 26.75 -4.63
N LEU A 16 1.97 26.42 -5.91
CA LEU A 16 1.94 25.05 -6.41
C LEU A 16 3.35 24.46 -6.53
N ALA A 17 4.35 25.27 -6.78
CA ALA A 17 5.75 24.85 -6.87
C ALA A 17 6.38 24.63 -5.48
N SER A 18 5.88 25.29 -4.46
CA SER A 18 6.41 25.19 -3.09
C SER A 18 6.17 23.81 -2.45
N GLN A 19 5.06 23.14 -2.78
CA GLN A 19 4.71 21.83 -2.19
C GLN A 19 5.73 20.71 -2.50
N PRO A 20 6.15 20.48 -3.78
CA PRO A 20 7.17 19.47 -4.08
C PRO A 20 8.53 19.79 -3.45
N LEU A 21 8.91 21.07 -3.41
CA LEU A 21 10.14 21.51 -2.74
C LEU A 21 10.09 21.23 -1.24
N SER A 22 8.97 21.52 -0.59
CA SER A 22 8.76 21.21 0.83
C SER A 22 8.83 19.71 1.11
N ALA A 23 8.34 18.86 0.19
CA ALA A 23 8.46 17.42 0.29
C ALA A 23 9.92 16.94 0.20
N LEU A 24 10.72 17.52 -0.70
CA LEU A 24 12.16 17.26 -0.78
C LEU A 24 12.91 17.70 0.49
N TYR A 25 12.58 18.89 1.02
CA TYR A 25 13.15 19.35 2.28
C TYR A 25 12.76 18.47 3.46
N ALA A 26 11.52 17.96 3.49
CA ALA A 26 11.08 16.99 4.49
C ALA A 26 11.95 15.73 4.46
N LEU A 27 12.13 15.13 3.28
CA LEU A 27 13.01 13.96 3.12
C LEU A 27 14.46 14.26 3.52
N ALA A 28 14.99 15.41 3.12
CA ALA A 28 16.38 15.80 3.41
C ALA A 28 16.59 16.05 4.91
N SER A 29 15.60 16.65 5.60
CA SER A 29 15.68 16.95 7.03
C SER A 29 15.59 15.72 7.92
N GLY A 30 14.95 14.63 7.44
CA GLY A 30 14.81 13.39 8.20
C GLY A 30 16.12 12.65 8.45
N GLY A 31 17.13 12.80 7.58
CA GLY A 31 18.42 12.11 7.74
C GLY A 31 18.28 10.59 7.89
N TRP A 32 19.17 9.95 8.68
CA TRP A 32 19.15 8.51 8.90
C TRP A 32 18.09 8.06 9.90
N TRP A 33 17.89 8.79 10.98
CA TRP A 33 17.09 8.39 12.15
C TRP A 33 15.73 9.10 12.23
N GLY A 34 15.49 10.10 11.39
CA GLY A 34 14.31 10.95 11.47
C GLY A 34 14.40 12.00 12.58
N LEU A 35 13.49 12.96 12.53
CA LEU A 35 13.35 13.99 13.57
C LEU A 35 12.54 13.50 14.79
N GLY A 36 11.92 12.34 14.70
CA GLY A 36 10.99 11.78 15.68
C GLY A 36 9.53 11.96 15.31
N LEU A 37 8.69 11.10 15.86
CA LEU A 37 7.24 11.09 15.60
C LEU A 37 6.61 12.40 16.06
N GLY A 38 5.97 13.11 15.13
CA GLY A 38 5.29 14.39 15.39
C GLY A 38 6.21 15.62 15.38
N ALA A 39 7.53 15.48 15.24
CA ALA A 39 8.48 16.59 15.20
C ALA A 39 8.67 17.20 13.80
N GLY A 40 8.04 16.66 12.77
CA GLY A 40 8.10 17.13 11.40
C GLY A 40 7.58 18.57 11.28
N LYS A 41 8.43 19.49 10.80
CA LYS A 41 8.11 20.92 10.66
C LYS A 41 7.31 21.20 9.38
N GLN A 42 7.57 20.44 8.32
CA GLN A 42 6.94 20.65 7.01
C GLN A 42 5.44 20.30 7.02
N LYS A 43 5.01 19.41 7.90
CA LYS A 43 3.60 19.08 8.16
C LYS A 43 2.77 20.30 8.57
N TRP A 44 3.36 21.24 9.31
CA TRP A 44 2.69 22.44 9.84
C TRP A 44 2.92 23.71 8.99
N GLY A 45 3.93 23.75 8.13
CA GLY A 45 4.33 24.95 7.43
C GLY A 45 4.28 24.88 5.89
N GLY A 46 4.82 23.83 5.27
CA GLY A 46 5.03 23.76 3.82
C GLY A 46 4.04 22.90 3.06
N LEU A 47 3.49 21.86 3.72
CA LEU A 47 2.64 20.83 3.11
C LEU A 47 1.18 20.90 3.59
N LYS A 48 0.63 22.11 3.82
CA LYS A 48 -0.66 22.35 4.51
C LYS A 48 -1.80 21.43 4.07
N ASP A 49 -2.06 21.30 2.77
CA ASP A 49 -3.18 20.55 2.24
C ASP A 49 -2.81 19.16 1.69
N GLY A 50 -1.54 18.94 1.35
CA GLY A 50 -1.04 17.70 0.76
C GLY A 50 -0.36 16.74 1.75
N ALA A 51 -0.06 17.19 2.96
CA ALA A 51 0.66 16.38 3.96
C ALA A 51 -0.05 15.07 4.34
N HIS A 52 -1.37 15.08 4.29
CA HIS A 52 -2.21 13.94 4.69
C HIS A 52 -2.62 13.03 3.52
N THR A 53 -2.36 13.43 2.28
CA THR A 53 -2.79 12.68 1.09
C THR A 53 -1.63 12.29 0.19
N ASP A 54 -1.09 13.24 -0.56
CA ASP A 54 -0.15 12.96 -1.64
C ASP A 54 1.30 12.90 -1.17
N PHE A 55 1.63 13.63 -0.08
CA PHE A 55 2.98 13.76 0.46
C PHE A 55 3.20 13.02 1.79
N VAL A 56 2.33 12.08 2.14
CA VAL A 56 2.48 11.27 3.38
C VAL A 56 3.84 10.56 3.42
N PHE A 57 4.34 10.11 2.28
CA PHE A 57 5.67 9.49 2.17
C PHE A 57 6.81 10.46 2.55
N ALA A 58 6.69 11.74 2.19
CA ALA A 58 7.66 12.76 2.58
C ALA A 58 7.63 13.03 4.09
N VAL A 59 6.44 13.13 4.67
CA VAL A 59 6.26 13.29 6.14
C VAL A 59 6.83 12.10 6.89
N LEU A 60 6.59 10.89 6.39
CA LEU A 60 7.12 9.66 6.98
C LEU A 60 8.66 9.64 6.91
N GLY A 61 9.24 10.12 5.81
CA GLY A 61 10.68 10.28 5.66
C GLY A 61 11.26 11.34 6.60
N GLU A 62 10.54 12.44 6.88
CA GLU A 62 10.95 13.46 7.86
C GLU A 62 10.93 12.91 9.29
N GLU A 63 9.88 12.20 9.67
CA GLU A 63 9.68 11.71 11.04
C GLU A 63 10.51 10.46 11.37
N LEU A 64 10.59 9.48 10.46
CA LEU A 64 11.26 8.18 10.66
C LEU A 64 12.61 8.07 9.94
N GLY A 65 12.98 9.07 9.14
CA GLY A 65 14.22 9.07 8.39
C GLY A 65 14.31 7.99 7.32
N LEU A 66 15.54 7.72 6.89
CA LEU A 66 15.83 6.72 5.87
C LEU A 66 15.35 5.32 6.25
N PHE A 67 15.43 4.95 7.53
CA PHE A 67 14.95 3.64 7.99
C PHE A 67 13.44 3.48 7.77
N GLY A 68 12.63 4.51 8.05
CA GLY A 68 11.20 4.48 7.79
C GLY A 68 10.86 4.36 6.31
N VAL A 69 11.59 5.10 5.46
CA VAL A 69 11.45 5.03 4.01
C VAL A 69 11.76 3.63 3.49
N LEU A 70 12.90 3.04 3.92
CA LEU A 70 13.30 1.69 3.51
C LEU A 70 12.33 0.62 4.00
N LEU A 71 11.79 0.77 5.22
CA LEU A 71 10.78 -0.13 5.76
C LEU A 71 9.51 -0.12 4.90
N VAL A 72 9.00 1.05 4.53
CA VAL A 72 7.81 1.18 3.67
C VAL A 72 8.06 0.59 2.30
N ILE A 73 9.19 0.90 1.66
CA ILE A 73 9.57 0.32 0.38
C ILE A 73 9.68 -1.20 0.48
N GLY A 74 10.29 -1.71 1.56
CA GLY A 74 10.41 -3.15 1.82
C GLY A 74 9.05 -3.85 1.98
N LEU A 75 8.09 -3.22 2.70
CA LEU A 75 6.74 -3.74 2.85
C LEU A 75 6.01 -3.77 1.50
N PHE A 76 6.13 -2.72 0.68
CA PHE A 76 5.59 -2.73 -0.68
C PHE A 76 6.24 -3.80 -1.55
N ALA A 77 7.55 -3.98 -1.48
CA ALA A 77 8.25 -5.03 -2.21
C ALA A 77 7.76 -6.44 -1.80
N LEU A 78 7.52 -6.68 -0.51
CA LEU A 78 6.95 -7.93 -0.01
C LEU A 78 5.51 -8.13 -0.51
N LEU A 79 4.68 -7.08 -0.49
CA LEU A 79 3.32 -7.13 -1.02
C LEU A 79 3.33 -7.48 -2.51
N MET A 80 4.19 -6.82 -3.30
CA MET A 80 4.34 -7.08 -4.73
C MET A 80 4.79 -8.51 -5.01
N ARG A 81 5.83 -8.97 -4.29
CA ARG A 81 6.33 -10.34 -4.41
C ARG A 81 5.20 -11.35 -4.13
N SER A 82 4.45 -11.14 -3.05
CA SER A 82 3.33 -12.02 -2.67
C SER A 82 2.23 -12.02 -3.72
N GLY A 83 1.83 -10.85 -4.20
CA GLY A 83 0.79 -10.71 -5.23
C GLY A 83 1.18 -11.37 -6.55
N PHE A 84 2.42 -11.20 -7.03
CA PHE A 84 2.89 -11.88 -8.22
C PHE A 84 3.02 -13.40 -8.01
N GLN A 85 3.40 -13.88 -6.83
CA GLN A 85 3.40 -15.31 -6.52
C GLN A 85 2.00 -15.90 -6.60
N VAL A 86 0.97 -15.20 -6.10
CA VAL A 86 -0.43 -15.62 -6.23
C VAL A 86 -0.83 -15.73 -7.71
N ALA A 87 -0.48 -14.71 -8.51
CA ALA A 87 -0.76 -14.71 -9.94
C ALA A 87 -0.08 -15.90 -10.67
N LEU A 88 1.19 -16.18 -10.35
CA LEU A 88 1.94 -17.27 -10.99
C LEU A 88 1.46 -18.67 -10.58
N LYS A 89 0.96 -18.82 -9.33
CA LYS A 89 0.46 -20.11 -8.80
C LYS A 89 -1.01 -20.38 -9.11
N SER A 90 -1.73 -19.41 -9.66
CA SER A 90 -3.13 -19.56 -10.01
C SER A 90 -3.31 -20.39 -11.28
N ASP A 91 -4.10 -21.48 -11.23
CA ASP A 91 -4.45 -22.31 -12.37
C ASP A 91 -5.50 -21.66 -13.27
N GLN A 92 -6.42 -20.90 -12.68
CA GLN A 92 -7.49 -20.23 -13.40
C GLN A 92 -6.99 -18.94 -14.04
N LEU A 93 -7.22 -18.78 -15.34
CA LEU A 93 -6.81 -17.59 -16.09
C LEU A 93 -7.37 -16.29 -15.48
N PHE A 94 -8.64 -16.31 -15.04
CA PHE A 94 -9.28 -15.16 -14.40
C PHE A 94 -8.53 -14.73 -13.13
N ASN A 95 -8.24 -15.65 -12.21
CA ASN A 95 -7.54 -15.35 -10.97
C ASN A 95 -6.12 -14.86 -11.23
N ARG A 96 -5.46 -15.42 -12.23
CA ARG A 96 -4.12 -15.01 -12.66
C ARG A 96 -4.11 -13.56 -13.14
N ILE A 97 -5.06 -13.19 -14.02
CA ILE A 97 -5.18 -11.82 -14.56
C ILE A 97 -5.59 -10.85 -13.43
N ALA A 98 -6.58 -11.22 -12.61
CA ALA A 98 -7.05 -10.38 -11.51
C ALA A 98 -5.93 -10.09 -10.49
N ALA A 99 -5.21 -11.12 -10.04
CA ALA A 99 -4.12 -10.97 -9.08
C ALA A 99 -2.95 -10.15 -9.65
N SER A 100 -2.56 -10.39 -10.91
CA SER A 100 -1.51 -9.61 -11.55
C SER A 100 -1.92 -8.15 -11.78
N GLY A 101 -3.17 -7.89 -12.18
CA GLY A 101 -3.70 -6.55 -12.40
C GLY A 101 -3.74 -5.72 -11.13
N VAL A 102 -4.27 -6.28 -10.03
CA VAL A 102 -4.29 -5.61 -8.72
C VAL A 102 -2.87 -5.32 -8.22
N THR A 103 -1.98 -6.30 -8.35
CA THR A 103 -0.58 -6.13 -7.93
C THR A 103 0.13 -5.07 -8.74
N ALA A 104 -0.02 -5.06 -10.06
CA ALA A 104 0.54 -4.05 -10.94
C ALA A 104 -0.02 -2.65 -10.64
N TRP A 105 -1.30 -2.54 -10.31
CA TRP A 105 -1.90 -1.26 -9.91
C TRP A 105 -1.27 -0.70 -8.64
N PHE A 106 -1.14 -1.50 -7.58
CA PHE A 106 -0.47 -1.05 -6.36
C PHE A 106 0.98 -0.64 -6.60
N LEU A 107 1.71 -1.41 -7.43
CA LEU A 107 3.08 -1.08 -7.80
C LEU A 107 3.16 0.27 -8.51
N LEU A 108 2.28 0.48 -9.50
CA LEU A 108 2.25 1.73 -10.27
C LEU A 108 1.93 2.92 -9.37
N GLN A 109 0.93 2.81 -8.49
CA GLN A 109 0.59 3.87 -7.53
C GLN A 109 1.77 4.21 -6.61
N ALA A 110 2.44 3.19 -6.05
CA ALA A 110 3.58 3.40 -5.17
C ALA A 110 4.74 4.08 -5.90
N ILE A 111 5.10 3.61 -7.12
CA ILE A 111 6.16 4.21 -7.93
C ILE A 111 5.83 5.66 -8.27
N VAL A 112 4.63 5.93 -8.78
CA VAL A 112 4.21 7.29 -9.16
C VAL A 112 4.25 8.23 -7.95
N ASN A 113 3.74 7.80 -6.78
CA ASN A 113 3.79 8.62 -5.58
C ASN A 113 5.23 8.93 -5.14
N ILE A 114 6.12 7.94 -5.13
CA ILE A 114 7.54 8.13 -4.80
C ILE A 114 8.19 9.12 -5.79
N MET A 115 7.93 8.98 -7.10
CA MET A 115 8.48 9.89 -8.11
C MET A 115 7.97 11.32 -7.96
N VAL A 116 6.69 11.51 -7.57
CA VAL A 116 6.13 12.83 -7.27
C VAL A 116 6.80 13.45 -6.04
N VAL A 117 6.97 12.67 -4.97
CA VAL A 117 7.63 13.14 -3.74
C VAL A 117 9.10 13.49 -3.98
N MET A 118 9.78 12.76 -4.87
CA MET A 118 11.16 13.06 -5.29
C MET A 118 11.24 14.20 -6.33
N ASN A 119 10.11 14.86 -6.63
CA ASN A 119 10.02 15.92 -7.64
C ASN A 119 10.50 15.51 -9.05
N LEU A 120 10.35 14.22 -9.38
CA LEU A 120 10.63 13.68 -10.71
C LEU A 120 9.40 13.75 -11.63
N LEU A 121 8.21 13.81 -11.03
CA LEU A 121 6.93 13.97 -11.72
C LEU A 121 6.14 15.13 -11.12
N PRO A 122 5.28 15.79 -11.92
CA PRO A 122 4.36 16.80 -11.40
C PRO A 122 3.37 16.17 -10.41
N VAL A 123 2.82 16.98 -9.51
CA VAL A 123 1.84 16.52 -8.51
C VAL A 123 0.55 16.07 -9.21
N LEU A 124 0.34 14.76 -9.24
CA LEU A 124 -0.79 14.10 -9.91
C LEU A 124 -1.97 13.84 -8.97
N GLY A 125 -1.79 13.99 -7.65
CA GLY A 125 -2.83 13.67 -6.68
C GLY A 125 -3.05 12.16 -6.52
N VAL A 126 -2.02 11.35 -6.74
CA VAL A 126 -2.07 9.89 -6.57
C VAL A 126 -1.62 9.55 -5.15
N PRO A 127 -2.54 9.13 -4.28
CA PRO A 127 -2.21 8.82 -2.89
C PRO A 127 -1.41 7.52 -2.79
N LEU A 128 -0.53 7.43 -1.79
CA LEU A 128 0.17 6.18 -1.49
C LEU A 128 -0.83 5.15 -0.94
N PRO A 129 -0.89 3.92 -1.48
CA PRO A 129 -1.81 2.89 -1.01
C PRO A 129 -1.65 2.64 0.50
N PHE A 130 -2.77 2.46 1.22
CA PHE A 130 -2.88 2.14 2.65
C PHE A 130 -2.45 3.24 3.64
N ILE A 131 -1.58 4.16 3.27
CA ILE A 131 -1.00 5.15 4.20
C ILE A 131 -1.71 6.51 4.08
N SER A 132 -2.27 6.81 2.91
CA SER A 132 -3.00 8.06 2.69
C SER A 132 -4.33 8.11 3.45
N SER A 133 -4.68 9.27 3.98
CA SER A 133 -5.92 9.52 4.74
C SER A 133 -7.19 9.62 3.89
N GLY A 134 -7.13 9.40 2.58
CA GLY A 134 -8.29 9.43 1.68
C GLY A 134 -9.23 8.24 1.93
N GLY A 135 -10.39 8.46 2.56
CA GLY A 135 -11.33 7.39 2.90
C GLY A 135 -11.78 6.54 1.71
N SER A 136 -12.08 7.16 0.57
CA SER A 136 -12.45 6.46 -0.67
C SER A 136 -11.29 5.63 -1.25
N ALA A 137 -10.07 6.16 -1.22
CA ALA A 137 -8.87 5.46 -1.65
C ALA A 137 -8.57 4.24 -0.77
N LEU A 138 -8.74 4.39 0.56
CA LEU A 138 -8.58 3.29 1.50
C LEU A 138 -9.58 2.16 1.24
N MET A 139 -10.87 2.50 1.03
CA MET A 139 -11.90 1.50 0.70
C MET A 139 -11.57 0.76 -0.60
N ALA A 140 -11.15 1.47 -1.66
CA ALA A 140 -10.74 0.85 -2.91
C ALA A 140 -9.54 -0.09 -2.74
N ASN A 141 -8.54 0.31 -1.95
CA ASN A 141 -7.37 -0.51 -1.65
C ASN A 141 -7.74 -1.77 -0.85
N LEU A 142 -8.64 -1.66 0.14
CA LEU A 142 -9.13 -2.81 0.91
C LEU A 142 -9.90 -3.79 0.03
N LEU A 143 -10.76 -3.30 -0.88
CA LEU A 143 -11.45 -4.14 -1.87
C LEU A 143 -10.45 -4.86 -2.79
N ALA A 144 -9.44 -4.16 -3.27
CA ALA A 144 -8.39 -4.74 -4.11
C ALA A 144 -7.61 -5.85 -3.36
N VAL A 145 -7.29 -5.64 -2.08
CA VAL A 145 -6.68 -6.68 -1.23
C VAL A 145 -7.63 -7.84 -1.02
N ALA A 146 -8.93 -7.60 -0.83
CA ALA A 146 -9.92 -8.68 -0.69
C ALA A 146 -9.97 -9.57 -1.94
N VAL A 147 -9.91 -8.95 -3.14
CA VAL A 147 -9.80 -9.70 -4.42
C VAL A 147 -8.50 -10.51 -4.46
N LEU A 148 -7.37 -9.91 -4.08
CA LEU A 148 -6.08 -10.61 -4.06
C LEU A 148 -6.10 -11.80 -3.10
N LEU A 149 -6.69 -11.64 -1.91
CA LEU A 149 -6.85 -12.71 -0.93
C LEU A 149 -7.81 -13.82 -1.43
N ALA A 150 -8.87 -13.46 -2.14
CA ALA A 150 -9.77 -14.43 -2.77
C ALA A 150 -9.02 -15.27 -3.80
N CYS A 151 -8.23 -14.63 -4.69
CA CYS A 151 -7.38 -15.33 -5.64
C CYS A 151 -6.32 -16.22 -4.95
N ALA A 152 -5.73 -15.74 -3.85
CA ALA A 152 -4.74 -16.51 -3.08
C ALA A 152 -5.33 -17.79 -2.47
N ARG A 153 -6.58 -17.70 -1.96
CA ARG A 153 -7.28 -18.88 -1.40
C ARG A 153 -7.64 -19.94 -2.46
N ASP A 154 -7.72 -19.50 -3.70
CA ASP A 154 -8.10 -20.37 -4.82
C ASP A 154 -6.89 -21.01 -5.51
N THR A 155 -5.68 -20.79 -5.02
CA THR A 155 -4.47 -21.48 -5.50
C THR A 155 -4.49 -22.96 -5.10
N PRO A 156 -3.90 -23.87 -5.90
CA PRO A 156 -3.88 -25.33 -5.62
C PRO A 156 -3.32 -25.66 -4.24
N ASP A 157 -2.22 -25.01 -3.86
CA ASP A 157 -1.57 -25.20 -2.56
C ASP A 157 -2.52 -24.83 -1.39
N ALA A 158 -3.23 -23.68 -1.52
CA ALA A 158 -4.15 -23.21 -0.50
C ALA A 158 -5.39 -24.10 -0.39
N ARG A 159 -5.94 -24.57 -1.51
CA ARG A 159 -7.07 -25.51 -1.52
C ARG A 159 -6.69 -26.81 -0.82
N ALA A 160 -5.56 -27.42 -1.17
CA ALA A 160 -5.08 -28.65 -0.53
C ALA A 160 -4.91 -28.48 0.99
N TYR A 161 -4.34 -27.36 1.43
CA TYR A 161 -4.19 -27.04 2.85
C TYR A 161 -5.53 -26.88 3.56
N LEU A 162 -6.48 -26.16 2.97
CA LEU A 162 -7.81 -25.95 3.54
C LEU A 162 -8.62 -27.25 3.62
N GLU A 163 -8.51 -28.12 2.64
CA GLU A 163 -9.14 -29.45 2.65
C GLU A 163 -8.57 -30.36 3.73
N SER A 164 -7.24 -30.40 3.88
CA SER A 164 -6.58 -31.18 4.94
C SER A 164 -7.03 -30.73 6.33
N ARG A 165 -7.17 -29.41 6.55
CA ARG A 165 -7.64 -28.84 7.80
C ARG A 165 -9.11 -29.15 8.06
N ARG A 166 -9.96 -29.16 7.02
CA ARG A 166 -11.37 -29.56 7.12
C ARG A 166 -11.52 -31.02 7.48
N ARG A 167 -10.71 -31.91 6.90
CA ARG A 167 -10.70 -33.36 7.24
C ARG A 167 -10.20 -33.62 8.65
N GLY A 168 -9.23 -32.86 9.15
CA GLY A 168 -8.74 -32.96 10.53
C GLY A 168 -9.70 -32.38 11.59
N ALA A 169 -10.65 -31.56 11.19
CA ALA A 169 -11.71 -30.99 12.01
C ALA A 169 -13.02 -31.84 11.93
N GLY A 170 -12.92 -33.16 11.71
CA GLY A 170 -14.07 -34.05 11.69
C GLY A 170 -14.96 -33.92 12.93
N PRO A 171 -16.26 -34.19 12.80
CA PRO A 171 -17.26 -33.85 13.82
C PRO A 171 -16.99 -34.62 15.12
N ARG A 172 -16.44 -33.93 16.10
CA ARG A 172 -16.27 -34.43 17.48
C ARG A 172 -17.58 -34.56 18.23
N MET A 173 -18.72 -34.25 17.63
CA MET A 173 -20.03 -34.23 18.34
C MET A 173 -20.93 -35.43 18.08
N THR A 174 -20.64 -36.29 17.10
CA THR A 174 -21.51 -37.46 16.80
C THR A 174 -21.13 -38.73 17.52
N SER A 175 -19.97 -38.82 18.17
CA SER A 175 -19.56 -40.03 18.88
C SER A 175 -20.20 -40.19 20.28
N VAL A 176 -20.74 -39.11 20.86
CA VAL A 176 -21.34 -39.17 22.20
C VAL A 176 -22.79 -39.68 22.17
N LEU A 177 -23.51 -39.45 21.08
CA LEU A 177 -24.90 -39.90 20.92
C LEU A 177 -25.02 -41.36 20.44
N ALA A 178 -23.98 -41.93 19.86
CA ALA A 178 -23.98 -43.33 19.43
C ALA A 178 -23.68 -44.35 20.57
N ALA A 179 -23.12 -43.88 21.70
CA ALA A 179 -22.79 -44.71 22.85
C ALA A 179 -23.94 -44.86 23.88
N GLY A 180 -25.03 -44.10 23.73
CA GLY A 180 -26.16 -44.09 24.69
C GLY A 180 -27.38 -44.94 24.30
N GLY A 181 -27.33 -45.75 23.26
CA GLY A 181 -28.49 -46.44 22.70
C GLY A 181 -28.52 -47.98 22.89
N ASN A 182 -27.83 -48.56 23.89
CA ASN A 182 -27.95 -49.97 24.19
C ASN A 182 -28.01 -50.20 25.70
N SER A 183 -29.21 -50.06 26.25
CA SER A 183 -29.59 -50.62 27.53
C SER A 183 -31.11 -50.86 27.54
#